data_14d0e13bc1622a3fc194330e409bc533
#
_entry.id   14d0e13bc1622a3fc194330e409bc533
#
_cell.length_a   1.000
_cell.length_b   1.000
_cell.length_c   1.000
_cell.angle_alpha   90.00
_cell.angle_beta   90.00
_cell.angle_gamma   90.00
#
_symmetry.space_group_name_H-M   'P 1'
#
loop_
_entity.id
_entity.type
_entity.pdbx_description
1 polymer ?
#
loop_
_entity_poly.entity_id
_entity_poly.type
_entity_poly.pdbx_seq_one_letter_code
_entity_poly.pdbx_strand_id
1 'polypeptide(L)'
;MGRARRSGLLPARLRAKRPEDIDEVTDAPLAAEPPGASVTEVPGAGRKKRGVAHLAAADRSAERDGGTVEMAAAAAGASALRAPETAADYGSAQGAPSSSMRRRFGRPPGARSSTPSPAGPSAPTGGGPPPPTPAGDGARSSRAGAPSGAGLRIGTGVAVAVVALLAFKFGTVPSLVLVVIVVTFAAGECFSVLRRAGYHPATLLGLVGTISLTVGAYTKGIAALPLVLVLITAFTLIWYLFGIERGSPVAGTAATLLTVGWVSLMGSYAGLLLSPSTFPDRHGIAFLLGAIIATVANDVGALVVGGWLGRTPLAPTISPNKTWEGLFGGAVICIVVSTVAVGAIHPWSASHAALLGVVVAVVAPLGDLCESLLKRDLRLKDMGTLLPGHGGVLDRVDALLFVLPATYYLVRALNIA
;
A
#
# COMPACT_ATOMS: atom_id res chain seq x y z
N MET A 1 23.51 -57.87 47.59
CA MET A 1 23.84 -59.00 46.71
C MET A 1 23.60 -58.50 45.29
N GLY A 2 24.50 -58.31 44.46
CA GLY A 2 25.75 -58.84 43.97
C GLY A 2 25.81 -58.33 42.53
N ARG A 3 26.82 -57.55 42.22
CA ARG A 3 27.97 -57.72 41.31
C ARG A 3 27.61 -58.29 39.92
N ALA A 4 27.92 -57.58 38.80
CA ALA A 4 29.21 -57.60 38.04
C ALA A 4 28.99 -56.69 36.79
N ARG A 5 29.78 -55.64 36.48
CA ARG A 5 31.09 -55.58 35.80
C ARG A 5 31.17 -56.29 34.45
N ARG A 6 31.36 -55.54 33.38
CA ARG A 6 32.45 -55.54 32.36
C ARG A 6 32.04 -54.60 31.22
N SER A 7 32.75 -53.51 30.99
CA SER A 7 34.06 -53.29 30.33
C SER A 7 34.03 -53.58 28.83
N GLY A 8 34.30 -52.53 28.10
CA GLY A 8 35.12 -52.67 26.93
C GLY A 8 34.90 -51.71 25.78
N LEU A 9 35.81 -50.80 25.65
CA LEU A 9 36.56 -50.34 24.46
C LEU A 9 35.98 -49.22 23.59
N LEU A 10 36.55 -48.05 23.83
CA LEU A 10 36.84 -47.07 22.79
C LEU A 10 38.00 -47.55 21.90
N PRO A 11 38.08 -47.13 20.65
CA PRO A 11 39.29 -46.32 20.35
C PRO A 11 39.10 -45.10 19.46
N ALA A 12 39.98 -44.20 19.72
CA ALA A 12 40.86 -43.37 18.88
C ALA A 12 40.31 -42.10 18.24
N ARG A 13 40.55 -41.03 18.89
CA ARG A 13 41.28 -39.78 18.52
C ARG A 13 41.53 -39.58 17.02
N LEU A 14 40.95 -38.52 16.47
CA LEU A 14 41.54 -37.72 15.40
C LEU A 14 41.74 -36.29 15.90
N ARG A 15 43.02 -35.95 15.94
CA ARG A 15 43.67 -34.77 16.50
C ARG A 15 43.52 -33.61 15.52
N ALA A 16 43.03 -32.48 15.99
CA ALA A 16 43.09 -31.20 15.29
C ALA A 16 44.55 -30.76 15.07
N LYS A 17 44.86 -30.34 13.85
CA LYS A 17 46.13 -29.71 13.50
C LYS A 17 45.88 -28.19 13.46
N ARG A 18 46.68 -27.47 14.29
CA ARG A 18 46.84 -26.00 14.24
C ARG A 18 47.70 -25.64 13.03
N PRO A 19 47.49 -24.48 12.42
CA PRO A 19 48.41 -23.87 11.49
C PRO A 19 49.33 -22.90 12.27
N GLU A 20 50.59 -23.20 12.37
CA GLU A 20 51.69 -22.27 12.61
C GLU A 20 52.83 -22.72 11.73
N ASP A 21 53.58 -21.71 11.21
CA ASP A 21 54.88 -21.78 10.51
C ASP A 21 54.86 -22.13 9.01
N ILE A 22 54.96 -21.10 8.18
CA ILE A 22 55.97 -21.01 7.13
C ILE A 22 56.33 -19.54 6.96
N ASP A 23 57.54 -19.23 7.46
CA ASP A 23 58.28 -18.04 7.15
C ASP A 23 59.05 -18.20 5.82
N GLU A 24 59.23 -17.05 5.17
CA GLU A 24 60.41 -16.70 4.38
C GLU A 24 60.75 -17.51 3.11
N VAL A 25 60.61 -16.89 1.96
CA VAL A 25 61.65 -16.88 0.90
C VAL A 25 61.43 -15.68 -0.06
N THR A 26 62.35 -14.72 0.11
CA THR A 26 63.18 -13.98 -0.86
C THR A 26 62.60 -13.25 -2.05
N ASP A 27 62.97 -12.00 -2.08
CA ASP A 27 63.16 -11.04 -3.16
C ASP A 27 63.71 -11.61 -4.45
N ALA A 28 63.22 -11.12 -5.57
CA ALA A 28 64.00 -10.80 -6.79
C ALA A 28 63.17 -9.98 -7.81
N PRO A 29 63.77 -9.22 -8.72
CA PRO A 29 63.42 -7.82 -8.93
C PRO A 29 62.71 -7.50 -10.25
N LEU A 30 62.32 -6.22 -10.32
CA LEU A 30 61.86 -5.46 -11.47
C LEU A 30 62.56 -5.80 -12.82
N ALA A 31 61.79 -5.96 -13.89
CA ALA A 31 62.24 -5.77 -15.23
C ALA A 31 61.33 -4.77 -15.97
N ALA A 32 61.79 -3.60 -16.11
CA ALA A 32 61.99 -2.72 -17.27
C ALA A 32 60.86 -2.57 -18.27
N GLU A 33 60.33 -1.36 -18.35
CA GLU A 33 59.64 -0.78 -19.52
C GLU A 33 60.60 -0.64 -20.71
N PRO A 34 60.16 -0.76 -21.99
CA PRO A 34 60.90 -0.21 -23.12
C PRO A 34 60.32 1.17 -23.53
N PRO A 35 61.20 2.05 -24.03
CA PRO A 35 60.89 3.46 -24.24
C PRO A 35 60.41 3.80 -25.67
N GLY A 36 59.60 4.85 -25.74
CA GLY A 36 59.67 5.90 -26.71
C GLY A 36 59.51 5.60 -28.21
N ALA A 37 58.41 6.14 -28.77
CA ALA A 37 58.46 6.57 -30.18
C ALA A 37 57.87 7.97 -30.29
N SER A 38 58.70 8.82 -30.76
CA SER A 38 58.66 10.25 -30.93
C SER A 38 57.61 10.74 -31.93
N VAL A 39 57.13 11.91 -31.59
CA VAL A 39 56.47 12.94 -32.40
C VAL A 39 57.26 13.21 -33.70
N THR A 40 56.59 13.23 -34.85
CA THR A 40 57.00 14.02 -36.02
C THR A 40 55.80 14.83 -36.56
N GLU A 41 55.93 16.11 -36.35
CA GLU A 41 55.24 17.13 -37.11
C GLU A 41 55.76 17.17 -38.54
N VAL A 42 54.91 17.37 -39.54
CA VAL A 42 55.26 18.01 -40.80
C VAL A 42 54.07 18.86 -41.29
N PRO A 43 54.33 20.05 -41.74
CA PRO A 43 53.36 21.09 -41.99
C PRO A 43 52.97 21.25 -43.47
N GLY A 44 51.81 21.86 -43.69
CA GLY A 44 51.76 22.73 -44.89
C GLY A 44 50.67 22.50 -45.91
N ALA A 45 49.91 23.55 -46.06
CA ALA A 45 49.36 24.09 -47.29
C ALA A 45 48.03 23.60 -47.86
N GLY A 46 47.04 24.47 -47.75
CA GLY A 46 46.49 24.95 -49.00
C GLY A 46 45.02 24.66 -49.30
N ARG A 47 44.15 25.56 -48.89
CA ARG A 47 43.10 26.14 -49.73
C ARG A 47 42.28 25.20 -50.65
N LYS A 48 40.98 25.06 -50.29
CA LYS A 48 39.90 25.49 -51.21
C LYS A 48 38.53 25.37 -50.55
N LYS A 49 37.95 26.53 -50.32
CA LYS A 49 36.49 26.68 -50.14
C LYS A 49 35.82 26.34 -51.47
N ARG A 50 34.85 25.39 -51.41
CA ARG A 50 33.62 25.37 -52.24
C ARG A 50 32.92 24.03 -51.99
N GLY A 51 31.62 24.10 -51.59
CA GLY A 51 30.73 22.97 -51.66
C GLY A 51 30.00 22.56 -50.40
N VAL A 52 29.44 23.53 -49.64
CA VAL A 52 28.42 23.24 -48.62
C VAL A 52 27.27 24.21 -48.83
N ALA A 53 26.49 23.94 -49.88
CA ALA A 53 25.24 24.65 -50.14
C ALA A 53 24.14 23.80 -50.78
N HIS A 54 24.25 22.47 -50.79
CA HIS A 54 23.25 21.60 -51.45
C HIS A 54 22.73 20.43 -50.58
N LEU A 55 22.98 20.41 -49.28
CA LEU A 55 22.41 19.37 -48.41
C LEU A 55 21.41 19.92 -47.37
N ALA A 56 21.02 21.19 -47.44
CA ALA A 56 20.07 21.78 -46.48
C ALA A 56 18.64 21.98 -47.04
N ALA A 57 18.36 21.45 -48.24
CA ALA A 57 17.01 21.58 -48.84
C ALA A 57 16.22 20.27 -48.92
N ALA A 58 16.80 19.09 -48.54
CA ALA A 58 16.12 17.81 -48.58
C ALA A 58 15.53 17.38 -47.21
N ASP A 59 15.83 18.11 -46.13
CA ASP A 59 15.42 17.75 -44.75
C ASP A 59 14.19 18.51 -44.23
N ARG A 60 13.53 19.30 -45.08
CA ARG A 60 12.27 20.03 -44.71
C ARG A 60 11.02 19.46 -45.36
N SER A 61 11.09 18.41 -46.14
CA SER A 61 9.92 17.75 -46.72
C SER A 61 9.52 16.46 -46.02
N ALA A 62 10.34 15.92 -45.09
CA ALA A 62 10.02 14.71 -44.34
C ALA A 62 9.31 14.97 -43.00
N GLU A 63 9.23 16.21 -42.56
CA GLU A 63 8.61 16.56 -41.27
C GLU A 63 7.13 16.97 -41.35
N ARG A 64 6.53 16.89 -42.54
CA ARG A 64 5.08 17.19 -42.74
C ARG A 64 4.18 15.99 -42.91
N ASP A 65 4.71 14.78 -43.07
CA ASP A 65 3.88 13.57 -43.20
C ASP A 65 3.82 12.65 -41.96
N GLY A 66 4.57 12.96 -40.89
CA GLY A 66 4.55 12.18 -39.64
C GLY A 66 3.35 12.47 -38.72
N GLY A 67 2.65 13.59 -38.91
CA GLY A 67 1.57 14.00 -37.99
C GLY A 67 0.21 13.38 -38.26
N THR A 68 -0.02 12.81 -39.39
CA THR A 68 -1.33 12.23 -39.76
C THR A 68 -1.44 10.73 -39.53
N VAL A 69 -0.34 10.01 -39.40
CA VAL A 69 -0.33 8.56 -39.14
C VAL A 69 -0.52 8.26 -37.64
N GLU A 70 -0.03 9.14 -36.76
CA GLU A 70 -0.18 8.95 -35.29
C GLU A 70 -1.60 9.28 -34.80
N MET A 71 -2.31 10.23 -35.44
CA MET A 71 -3.72 10.49 -35.12
C MET A 71 -4.69 9.41 -35.66
N ALA A 72 -4.31 8.68 -36.70
CA ALA A 72 -5.11 7.57 -37.21
C ALA A 72 -4.98 6.29 -36.34
N ALA A 73 -3.81 6.07 -35.73
CA ALA A 73 -3.61 4.95 -34.80
C ALA A 73 -4.31 5.16 -33.44
N ALA A 74 -4.42 6.41 -32.97
CA ALA A 74 -5.15 6.74 -31.75
C ALA A 74 -6.69 6.65 -31.93
N ALA A 75 -7.20 6.91 -33.13
CA ALA A 75 -8.64 6.78 -33.42
C ALA A 75 -9.09 5.34 -33.64
N ALA A 76 -8.19 4.44 -34.09
CA ALA A 76 -8.48 3.02 -34.25
C ALA A 76 -8.47 2.24 -32.93
N GLY A 77 -7.72 2.69 -31.90
CA GLY A 77 -7.67 2.07 -30.59
C GLY A 77 -8.90 2.34 -29.70
N ALA A 78 -9.65 3.40 -29.97
CA ALA A 78 -10.81 3.77 -29.16
C ALA A 78 -12.12 3.09 -29.57
N SER A 79 -12.15 2.38 -30.72
CA SER A 79 -13.34 1.67 -31.22
C SER A 79 -13.43 0.19 -30.84
N ALA A 80 -12.42 -0.36 -30.13
CA ALA A 80 -12.36 -1.78 -29.76
C ALA A 80 -12.76 -2.10 -28.31
N LEU A 81 -13.24 -1.11 -27.55
CA LEU A 81 -13.71 -1.30 -26.16
C LEU A 81 -15.22 -1.02 -26.03
N ARG A 82 -16.01 -1.58 -26.95
CA ARG A 82 -17.45 -1.73 -26.74
C ARG A 82 -17.70 -3.18 -26.37
N ALA A 83 -17.98 -3.43 -25.10
CA ALA A 83 -18.46 -4.69 -24.59
C ALA A 83 -19.75 -5.13 -25.32
N PRO A 84 -19.91 -6.41 -25.67
CA PRO A 84 -21.20 -6.90 -26.09
C PRO A 84 -22.11 -7.08 -24.88
N GLU A 85 -23.21 -6.32 -24.84
CA GLU A 85 -24.43 -6.72 -24.15
C GLU A 85 -24.91 -8.02 -24.78
N THR A 86 -24.87 -9.10 -24.01
CA THR A 86 -25.90 -10.18 -24.01
C THR A 86 -25.42 -11.25 -23.01
N ALA A 87 -25.87 -11.10 -21.78
CA ALA A 87 -25.95 -12.20 -20.84
C ALA A 87 -27.43 -12.61 -20.72
N ALA A 88 -27.88 -13.38 -21.68
CA ALA A 88 -29.14 -14.13 -21.58
C ALA A 88 -29.11 -15.23 -22.64
N ASP A 89 -28.45 -16.33 -22.36
CA ASP A 89 -28.85 -17.65 -22.86
C ASP A 89 -27.80 -18.71 -22.42
N TYR A 90 -27.90 -19.18 -21.19
CA TYR A 90 -27.32 -20.45 -20.79
C TYR A 90 -28.27 -21.13 -19.80
N GLY A 91 -29.24 -21.86 -20.37
CA GLY A 91 -30.11 -22.66 -19.55
C GLY A 91 -31.24 -23.34 -20.34
N SER A 92 -30.91 -24.29 -21.19
CA SER A 92 -31.83 -25.38 -21.48
C SER A 92 -31.26 -26.33 -22.55
N ALA A 93 -30.56 -27.33 -22.11
CA ALA A 93 -30.41 -28.57 -22.85
C ALA A 93 -30.01 -29.69 -21.91
N GLN A 94 -30.98 -30.28 -21.24
CA GLN A 94 -30.93 -31.72 -20.93
C GLN A 94 -32.35 -32.26 -20.94
N GLY A 95 -32.50 -33.28 -21.79
CA GLY A 95 -33.70 -33.89 -22.18
C GLY A 95 -34.43 -34.65 -21.06
N ALA A 96 -35.71 -34.64 -21.20
CA ALA A 96 -36.62 -35.53 -20.50
C ALA A 96 -36.64 -36.95 -21.14
N PRO A 97 -36.93 -37.95 -20.36
CA PRO A 97 -37.79 -39.04 -20.85
C PRO A 97 -39.12 -39.06 -20.14
N SER A 98 -40.15 -39.26 -20.96
CA SER A 98 -41.52 -39.58 -20.66
C SER A 98 -41.69 -40.80 -19.80
N SER A 99 -42.65 -40.79 -18.85
CA SER A 99 -43.72 -41.82 -18.76
C SER A 99 -44.68 -41.53 -17.59
N SER A 100 -45.87 -41.28 -17.96
CA SER A 100 -47.18 -41.69 -17.40
C SER A 100 -47.15 -42.47 -16.07
N MET A 101 -47.87 -41.92 -15.08
CA MET A 101 -48.84 -42.73 -14.33
C MET A 101 -49.82 -41.82 -13.55
N ARG A 102 -51.06 -41.84 -14.01
CA ARG A 102 -52.27 -41.36 -13.31
C ARG A 102 -52.50 -42.23 -12.06
N ARG A 103 -52.81 -41.62 -10.93
CA ARG A 103 -53.85 -42.08 -9.98
C ARG A 103 -54.36 -40.92 -9.19
N ARG A 104 -55.54 -40.63 -9.44
CA ARG A 104 -56.74 -40.28 -8.73
C ARG A 104 -56.75 -40.76 -7.27
N PHE A 105 -57.26 -39.88 -6.45
CA PHE A 105 -58.12 -40.01 -5.26
C PHE A 105 -57.89 -38.74 -4.46
N GLY A 106 -58.83 -37.96 -4.05
CA GLY A 106 -60.21 -38.11 -3.76
C GLY A 106 -60.49 -37.01 -2.73
N ARG A 107 -61.36 -36.09 -3.09
CA ARG A 107 -61.91 -35.06 -2.21
C ARG A 107 -63.11 -35.67 -1.50
N PRO A 108 -63.40 -35.34 -0.24
CA PRO A 108 -64.77 -35.07 0.10
C PRO A 108 -64.97 -33.81 0.98
N PRO A 109 -66.23 -33.39 1.16
CA PRO A 109 -66.64 -32.03 1.32
C PRO A 109 -67.28 -31.72 2.67
N GLY A 110 -67.64 -30.48 2.89
CA GLY A 110 -68.56 -30.06 3.94
C GLY A 110 -68.10 -28.79 4.64
N ALA A 111 -68.54 -27.65 4.28
CA ALA A 111 -69.82 -26.97 4.53
C ALA A 111 -69.95 -26.45 5.97
N ARG A 112 -70.00 -25.15 6.10
CA ARG A 112 -71.06 -24.21 6.60
C ARG A 112 -70.41 -23.00 7.24
N SER A 113 -70.49 -21.86 6.65
CA SER A 113 -71.38 -20.71 6.83
C SER A 113 -71.91 -20.50 8.26
N SER A 114 -71.52 -19.36 8.87
CA SER A 114 -72.46 -18.40 9.48
C SER A 114 -71.75 -17.23 10.13
N THR A 115 -71.98 -16.05 9.63
CA THR A 115 -72.10 -14.79 10.37
C THR A 115 -73.50 -14.77 11.00
N PRO A 116 -73.82 -13.98 12.02
CA PRO A 116 -73.57 -12.57 12.22
C PRO A 116 -73.37 -12.07 13.71
N SER A 117 -73.03 -10.82 13.81
CA SER A 117 -73.15 -9.81 14.89
C SER A 117 -74.53 -9.80 15.56
N PRO A 118 -74.87 -9.10 16.67
CA PRO A 118 -74.25 -7.92 17.30
C PRO A 118 -74.39 -7.77 18.84
N ALA A 119 -73.80 -6.69 19.33
CA ALA A 119 -74.25 -5.78 20.39
C ALA A 119 -74.18 -6.15 21.88
N GLY A 120 -73.54 -5.22 22.60
CA GLY A 120 -74.11 -4.60 23.77
C GLY A 120 -73.31 -4.70 25.10
N PRO A 121 -73.46 -3.74 25.94
CA PRO A 121 -72.37 -3.16 26.73
C PRO A 121 -72.43 -3.52 28.23
N SER A 122 -71.28 -3.43 28.93
CA SER A 122 -71.29 -3.05 30.35
C SER A 122 -69.87 -2.90 30.91
N ALA A 123 -69.55 -1.73 31.38
CA ALA A 123 -68.60 -1.44 32.43
C ALA A 123 -69.20 -1.87 33.76
N PRO A 124 -68.56 -1.80 34.95
CA PRO A 124 -67.29 -1.17 35.29
C PRO A 124 -66.46 -1.89 36.39
N THR A 125 -65.38 -1.21 36.83
CA THR A 125 -64.71 -1.25 38.15
C THR A 125 -63.70 -2.33 38.43
N GLY A 126 -62.53 -1.82 38.77
CA GLY A 126 -61.46 -2.55 39.42
C GLY A 126 -60.13 -1.80 39.37
N GLY A 127 -59.99 -0.76 40.26
CA GLY A 127 -58.73 -0.07 40.45
C GLY A 127 -57.69 -1.03 41.04
N GLY A 128 -56.59 -1.18 40.31
CA GLY A 128 -55.36 -1.75 40.84
C GLY A 128 -54.37 -0.62 41.11
N PRO A 129 -53.60 -0.69 42.17
CA PRO A 129 -52.65 0.35 42.55
C PRO A 129 -51.52 0.49 41.55
N PRO A 130 -50.94 1.70 41.38
CA PRO A 130 -49.82 1.93 40.50
C PRO A 130 -48.59 1.15 40.97
N PRO A 131 -47.71 0.71 40.05
CA PRO A 131 -46.49 0.03 40.43
C PRO A 131 -45.57 0.98 41.20
N PRO A 132 -44.85 0.47 42.23
CA PRO A 132 -43.95 1.28 43.03
C PRO A 132 -42.82 1.83 42.21
N THR A 133 -42.63 3.12 42.23
CA THR A 133 -41.38 3.80 41.84
C THR A 133 -40.23 3.17 42.60
N PRO A 134 -39.17 2.73 41.95
CA PRO A 134 -37.95 2.41 42.65
C PRO A 134 -37.34 3.70 43.15
N ALA A 135 -37.41 3.85 44.47
CA ALA A 135 -36.67 4.85 45.22
C ALA A 135 -35.17 4.65 44.88
N GLY A 136 -34.60 5.78 44.55
CA GLY A 136 -33.17 5.88 44.31
C GLY A 136 -32.39 5.64 45.60
N ASP A 137 -31.23 5.62 45.45
CA ASP A 137 -30.04 5.99 46.19
C ASP A 137 -28.95 5.02 45.95
N GLY A 138 -28.04 5.51 45.17
CA GLY A 138 -26.84 6.00 45.79
C GLY A 138 -25.77 4.95 45.87
N ALA A 139 -25.20 4.60 44.78
CA ALA A 139 -23.76 4.29 44.76
C ALA A 139 -23.20 4.90 43.51
N ARG A 140 -22.92 6.19 43.54
CA ARG A 140 -21.85 6.76 42.70
C ARG A 140 -20.56 6.09 43.14
N SER A 141 -20.33 4.86 42.68
CA SER A 141 -18.97 4.35 42.60
C SER A 141 -18.24 5.29 41.65
N SER A 142 -17.42 6.12 42.21
CA SER A 142 -16.34 6.83 41.52
C SER A 142 -15.48 5.79 40.80
N ARG A 143 -15.91 5.41 39.58
CA ARG A 143 -15.02 4.78 38.66
C ARG A 143 -13.97 5.82 38.37
N ALA A 144 -12.80 5.63 39.01
CA ALA A 144 -11.55 6.29 38.64
C ALA A 144 -11.48 6.33 37.12
N GLY A 145 -11.32 7.55 36.58
CA GLY A 145 -11.51 7.88 35.18
C GLY A 145 -10.86 6.93 34.23
N ALA A 146 -11.66 6.14 33.53
CA ALA A 146 -11.26 5.66 32.24
C ALA A 146 -10.98 6.90 31.36
N PRO A 147 -9.80 7.03 30.71
CA PRO A 147 -9.48 8.20 29.92
C PRO A 147 -10.62 8.41 28.93
N SER A 148 -11.15 9.63 28.84
CA SER A 148 -12.14 10.01 27.86
C SER A 148 -11.64 9.54 26.49
N GLY A 149 -12.50 9.02 25.62
CA GLY A 149 -12.05 8.46 24.33
C GLY A 149 -11.18 9.42 23.50
N ALA A 150 -11.24 10.73 23.77
CA ALA A 150 -10.34 11.74 23.20
C ALA A 150 -8.92 11.66 23.79
N GLY A 151 -8.77 11.46 25.10
CA GLY A 151 -7.45 11.33 25.73
C GLY A 151 -6.69 10.08 25.26
N LEU A 152 -7.40 8.96 25.07
CA LEU A 152 -6.79 7.74 24.52
C LEU A 152 -6.30 7.97 23.08
N ARG A 153 -7.08 8.67 22.24
CA ARG A 153 -6.69 9.01 20.87
C ARG A 153 -5.43 9.88 20.84
N ILE A 154 -5.40 10.97 21.59
CA ILE A 154 -4.22 11.84 21.64
C ILE A 154 -3.01 11.06 22.14
N GLY A 155 -3.16 10.27 23.21
CA GLY A 155 -2.07 9.47 23.78
C GLY A 155 -1.47 8.47 22.80
N THR A 156 -2.29 7.72 22.04
CA THR A 156 -1.77 6.77 21.03
C THR A 156 -1.10 7.49 19.87
N GLY A 157 -1.64 8.62 19.41
CA GLY A 157 -1.00 9.42 18.35
C GLY A 157 0.37 9.95 18.76
N VAL A 158 0.48 10.50 19.98
CA VAL A 158 1.76 10.98 20.54
C VAL A 158 2.74 9.82 20.71
N ALA A 159 2.31 8.67 21.22
CA ALA A 159 3.19 7.50 21.38
C ALA A 159 3.77 7.04 20.03
N VAL A 160 2.94 6.93 18.98
CA VAL A 160 3.41 6.57 17.63
C VAL A 160 4.39 7.61 17.10
N ALA A 161 4.10 8.91 17.26
CA ALA A 161 5.00 9.97 16.82
C ALA A 161 6.35 9.92 17.55
N VAL A 162 6.35 9.71 18.88
CA VAL A 162 7.59 9.57 19.66
C VAL A 162 8.42 8.36 19.21
N VAL A 163 7.79 7.21 19.00
CA VAL A 163 8.46 6.00 18.49
C VAL A 163 9.09 6.27 17.10
N ALA A 164 8.36 6.94 16.21
CA ALA A 164 8.87 7.30 14.88
C ALA A 164 10.07 8.25 14.97
N LEU A 165 9.98 9.31 15.78
CA LEU A 165 11.08 10.27 15.96
C LEU A 165 12.32 9.61 16.59
N LEU A 166 12.13 8.71 17.56
CA LEU A 166 13.24 7.95 18.13
C LEU A 166 13.88 7.04 17.08
N ALA A 167 13.09 6.32 16.28
CA ALA A 167 13.63 5.48 15.21
C ALA A 167 14.47 6.32 14.22
N PHE A 168 13.98 7.48 13.79
CA PHE A 168 14.70 8.40 12.90
C PHE A 168 15.97 8.95 13.52
N LYS A 169 15.96 9.27 14.82
CA LYS A 169 17.14 9.72 15.56
C LYS A 169 18.25 8.68 15.57
N PHE A 170 17.92 7.40 15.78
CA PHE A 170 18.90 6.32 15.85
C PHE A 170 19.42 5.86 14.48
N GLY A 171 18.79 6.25 13.37
CA GLY A 171 19.32 6.05 12.03
C GLY A 171 18.42 5.24 11.10
N THR A 172 18.98 4.87 9.93
CA THR A 172 18.21 4.25 8.85
C THR A 172 17.73 2.83 9.17
N VAL A 173 18.52 2.04 9.91
CA VAL A 173 18.13 0.66 10.26
C VAL A 173 16.95 0.60 11.25
N PRO A 174 16.95 1.31 12.38
CA PRO A 174 15.76 1.40 13.25
C PRO A 174 14.54 1.96 12.53
N SER A 175 14.73 2.94 11.64
CA SER A 175 13.66 3.49 10.81
C SER A 175 13.10 2.44 9.85
N LEU A 176 13.94 1.62 9.23
CA LEU A 176 13.53 0.52 8.38
C LEU A 176 12.70 -0.51 9.15
N VAL A 177 13.16 -0.89 10.36
CA VAL A 177 12.41 -1.84 11.20
C VAL A 177 11.00 -1.31 11.50
N LEU A 178 10.89 -0.03 11.84
CA LEU A 178 9.60 0.61 12.06
C LEU A 178 8.73 0.57 10.79
N VAL A 179 9.29 0.92 9.63
CA VAL A 179 8.58 0.89 8.34
C VAL A 179 8.11 -0.53 8.01
N VAL A 180 8.98 -1.55 8.18
CA VAL A 180 8.61 -2.95 7.96
C VAL A 180 7.43 -3.35 8.84
N ILE A 181 7.45 -2.99 10.12
CA ILE A 181 6.37 -3.27 11.06
C ILE A 181 5.06 -2.59 10.57
N VAL A 182 5.10 -1.30 10.31
CA VAL A 182 3.91 -0.52 9.90
C VAL A 182 3.30 -1.06 8.60
N VAL A 183 4.12 -1.27 7.56
CA VAL A 183 3.65 -1.77 6.25
C VAL A 183 3.14 -3.21 6.37
N THR A 184 3.77 -4.05 7.20
CA THR A 184 3.31 -5.43 7.42
C THR A 184 1.96 -5.47 8.15
N PHE A 185 1.75 -4.61 9.15
CA PHE A 185 0.45 -4.49 9.82
C PHE A 185 -0.62 -3.94 8.87
N ALA A 186 -0.32 -2.91 8.08
CA ALA A 186 -1.23 -2.37 7.07
C ALA A 186 -1.63 -3.43 6.03
N ALA A 187 -0.66 -4.21 5.53
CA ALA A 187 -0.93 -5.34 4.62
C ALA A 187 -1.78 -6.43 5.30
N GLY A 188 -1.49 -6.75 6.57
CA GLY A 188 -2.25 -7.70 7.37
C GLY A 188 -3.72 -7.28 7.56
N GLU A 189 -3.97 -5.99 7.81
CA GLU A 189 -5.33 -5.44 7.87
C GLU A 189 -6.04 -5.56 6.53
N CYS A 190 -5.39 -5.20 5.41
CA CYS A 190 -5.94 -5.35 4.08
C CYS A 190 -6.31 -6.81 3.77
N PHE A 191 -5.41 -7.77 4.03
CA PHE A 191 -5.69 -9.19 3.88
C PHE A 191 -6.84 -9.66 4.76
N SER A 192 -6.91 -9.19 6.00
CA SER A 192 -7.97 -9.54 6.94
C SER A 192 -9.34 -9.08 6.46
N VAL A 193 -9.40 -7.88 5.89
CA VAL A 193 -10.63 -7.32 5.30
C VAL A 193 -11.07 -8.10 4.08
N LEU A 194 -10.15 -8.38 3.15
CA LEU A 194 -10.44 -9.17 1.96
C LEU A 194 -10.93 -10.58 2.30
N ARG A 195 -10.35 -11.21 3.33
CA ARG A 195 -10.84 -12.52 3.82
C ARG A 195 -12.25 -12.44 4.39
N ARG A 196 -12.56 -11.39 5.15
CA ARG A 196 -13.93 -11.16 5.66
C ARG A 196 -14.94 -10.91 4.55
N ALA A 197 -14.50 -10.32 3.44
CA ALA A 197 -15.32 -10.12 2.24
C ALA A 197 -15.50 -11.39 1.39
N GLY A 198 -14.94 -12.53 1.80
CA GLY A 198 -15.09 -13.81 1.12
C GLY A 198 -14.01 -14.11 0.08
N TYR A 199 -13.00 -13.26 -0.05
CA TYR A 199 -11.81 -13.59 -0.83
C TYR A 199 -10.88 -14.50 -0.02
N HIS A 200 -10.11 -15.31 -0.72
CA HIS A 200 -9.16 -16.24 -0.11
C HIS A 200 -7.72 -15.93 -0.58
N PRO A 201 -7.14 -14.77 -0.21
CA PRO A 201 -5.78 -14.43 -0.63
C PRO A 201 -4.75 -15.32 0.06
N ALA A 202 -3.60 -15.55 -0.59
CA ALA A 202 -2.44 -16.23 -0.02
C ALA A 202 -1.74 -15.31 1.02
N THR A 203 -2.40 -15.09 2.16
CA THR A 203 -2.03 -14.09 3.16
C THR A 203 -0.60 -14.25 3.66
N LEU A 204 -0.20 -15.47 4.01
CA LEU A 204 1.15 -15.72 4.52
C LEU A 204 2.22 -15.33 3.50
N LEU A 205 2.01 -15.75 2.25
CA LEU A 205 2.92 -15.44 1.14
C LEU A 205 2.96 -13.93 0.87
N GLY A 206 1.81 -13.26 0.91
CA GLY A 206 1.74 -11.81 0.77
C GLY A 206 2.47 -11.05 1.88
N LEU A 207 2.38 -11.50 3.15
CA LEU A 207 3.13 -10.89 4.26
C LEU A 207 4.63 -11.10 4.14
N VAL A 208 5.08 -12.31 3.77
CA VAL A 208 6.49 -12.57 3.45
C VAL A 208 6.95 -11.67 2.31
N GLY A 209 6.13 -11.51 1.27
CA GLY A 209 6.38 -10.60 0.17
C GLY A 209 6.49 -9.13 0.60
N THR A 210 5.65 -8.69 1.54
CA THR A 210 5.69 -7.33 2.09
C THR A 210 7.04 -7.05 2.76
N ILE A 211 7.49 -7.94 3.62
CA ILE A 211 8.79 -7.83 4.29
C ILE A 211 9.92 -7.87 3.26
N SER A 212 9.85 -8.81 2.30
CA SER A 212 10.86 -8.96 1.25
C SER A 212 10.96 -7.73 0.34
N LEU A 213 9.82 -7.12 -0.04
CA LEU A 213 9.81 -5.87 -0.81
C LEU A 213 10.49 -4.74 -0.05
N THR A 214 10.11 -4.53 1.22
CA THR A 214 10.61 -3.40 2.02
C THR A 214 12.10 -3.55 2.33
N VAL A 215 12.53 -4.75 2.77
CA VAL A 215 13.94 -5.04 3.07
C VAL A 215 14.78 -5.11 1.79
N GLY A 216 14.24 -5.70 0.72
CA GLY A 216 14.87 -5.75 -0.59
C GLY A 216 15.08 -4.36 -1.19
N ALA A 217 14.09 -3.48 -1.08
CA ALA A 217 14.19 -2.08 -1.48
C ALA A 217 15.33 -1.35 -0.76
N TYR A 218 15.45 -1.55 0.55
CA TYR A 218 16.52 -0.95 1.35
C TYR A 218 17.90 -1.49 0.99
N THR A 219 18.05 -2.82 0.80
CA THR A 219 19.36 -3.48 0.66
C THR A 219 19.84 -3.59 -0.77
N LYS A 220 18.94 -3.73 -1.74
CA LYS A 220 19.22 -3.96 -3.16
C LYS A 220 18.69 -2.87 -4.09
N GLY A 221 18.01 -1.87 -3.51
CA GLY A 221 17.44 -0.77 -4.26
C GLY A 221 16.26 -1.18 -5.15
N ILE A 222 15.99 -0.37 -6.18
CA ILE A 222 14.82 -0.53 -7.05
C ILE A 222 14.79 -1.85 -7.82
N ALA A 223 15.95 -2.47 -8.06
CA ALA A 223 16.05 -3.75 -8.78
C ALA A 223 15.41 -4.92 -8.02
N ALA A 224 15.26 -4.82 -6.70
CA ALA A 224 14.59 -5.86 -5.91
C ALA A 224 13.07 -5.92 -6.16
N LEU A 225 12.44 -4.80 -6.49
CA LEU A 225 10.99 -4.69 -6.56
C LEU A 225 10.38 -5.61 -7.64
N PRO A 226 10.81 -5.56 -8.92
CA PRO A 226 10.26 -6.44 -9.95
C PRO A 226 10.55 -7.92 -9.66
N LEU A 227 11.74 -8.25 -9.14
CA LEU A 227 12.08 -9.62 -8.79
C LEU A 227 11.11 -10.19 -7.74
N VAL A 228 10.91 -9.47 -6.65
CA VAL A 228 10.02 -9.93 -5.57
C VAL A 228 8.57 -10.03 -6.06
N LEU A 229 8.09 -9.08 -6.89
CA LEU A 229 6.74 -9.15 -7.47
C LEU A 229 6.56 -10.38 -8.36
N VAL A 230 7.54 -10.70 -9.21
CA VAL A 230 7.50 -11.91 -10.05
C VAL A 230 7.46 -13.17 -9.17
N LEU A 231 8.31 -13.23 -8.13
CA LEU A 231 8.34 -14.37 -7.21
C LEU A 231 7.01 -14.53 -6.45
N ILE A 232 6.44 -13.44 -5.92
CA ILE A 232 5.14 -13.48 -5.23
C ILE A 232 4.06 -13.98 -6.17
N THR A 233 4.03 -13.49 -7.41
CA THR A 233 3.04 -13.92 -8.42
C THR A 233 3.20 -15.41 -8.71
N ALA A 234 4.41 -15.87 -9.00
CA ALA A 234 4.69 -17.27 -9.29
C ALA A 234 4.32 -18.18 -8.09
N PHE A 235 4.79 -17.83 -6.88
CA PHE A 235 4.49 -18.61 -5.69
C PHE A 235 3.01 -18.58 -5.31
N THR A 236 2.29 -17.49 -5.57
CA THR A 236 0.85 -17.43 -5.35
C THR A 236 0.10 -18.39 -6.27
N LEU A 237 0.48 -18.46 -7.55
CA LEU A 237 -0.11 -19.43 -8.48
C LEU A 237 0.20 -20.88 -8.07
N ILE A 238 1.44 -21.14 -7.66
CA ILE A 238 1.86 -22.44 -7.12
C ILE A 238 1.08 -22.81 -5.83
N TRP A 239 0.83 -21.81 -4.97
CA TRP A 239 0.05 -21.99 -3.73
C TRP A 239 -1.36 -22.53 -4.00
N TYR A 240 -2.03 -21.99 -5.03
CA TYR A 240 -3.33 -22.51 -5.45
C TYR A 240 -3.23 -23.83 -6.21
N LEU A 241 -2.18 -24.04 -7.00
CA LEU A 241 -1.94 -25.29 -7.71
C LEU A 241 -1.86 -26.50 -6.73
N PHE A 242 -1.19 -26.32 -5.59
CA PHE A 242 -1.11 -27.35 -4.55
C PHE A 242 -2.36 -27.41 -3.64
N GLY A 243 -3.37 -26.58 -3.88
CA GLY A 243 -4.62 -26.60 -3.10
C GLY A 243 -4.44 -26.20 -1.63
N ILE A 244 -3.38 -25.42 -1.30
CA ILE A 244 -3.11 -24.98 0.07
C ILE A 244 -4.21 -24.04 0.56
N GLU A 245 -4.72 -23.17 -0.31
CA GLU A 245 -5.89 -22.34 -0.04
C GLU A 245 -7.05 -22.80 -0.92
N ARG A 246 -8.26 -22.89 -0.33
CA ARG A 246 -9.48 -23.31 -1.04
C ARG A 246 -10.27 -22.07 -1.46
N GLY A 247 -10.41 -21.86 -2.76
CA GLY A 247 -11.15 -20.72 -3.31
C GLY A 247 -10.88 -20.58 -4.80
N SER A 248 -11.41 -19.51 -5.40
CA SER A 248 -11.09 -19.18 -6.80
C SER A 248 -9.64 -18.73 -6.91
N PRO A 249 -8.79 -19.46 -7.66
CA PRO A 249 -7.38 -19.07 -7.84
C PRO A 249 -7.23 -17.66 -8.43
N VAL A 250 -8.11 -17.29 -9.37
CA VAL A 250 -8.07 -15.97 -10.01
C VAL A 250 -8.39 -14.87 -9.00
N ALA A 251 -9.52 -15.00 -8.28
CA ALA A 251 -9.92 -13.99 -7.31
C ALA A 251 -8.94 -13.89 -6.12
N GLY A 252 -8.44 -15.02 -5.65
CA GLY A 252 -7.47 -15.04 -4.56
C GLY A 252 -6.11 -14.48 -4.97
N THR A 253 -5.63 -14.81 -6.17
CA THR A 253 -4.40 -14.20 -6.72
C THR A 253 -4.58 -12.71 -6.91
N ALA A 254 -5.71 -12.26 -7.47
CA ALA A 254 -6.00 -10.83 -7.64
C ALA A 254 -6.04 -10.09 -6.30
N ALA A 255 -6.67 -10.65 -5.27
CA ALA A 255 -6.71 -10.09 -3.93
C ALA A 255 -5.31 -10.03 -3.27
N THR A 256 -4.49 -11.07 -3.50
CA THR A 256 -3.08 -11.08 -3.03
C THR A 256 -2.28 -9.99 -3.72
N LEU A 257 -2.35 -9.90 -5.04
CA LEU A 257 -1.61 -8.92 -5.83
C LEU A 257 -2.10 -7.49 -5.62
N LEU A 258 -3.40 -7.29 -5.37
CA LEU A 258 -3.94 -5.98 -4.97
C LEU A 258 -3.28 -5.49 -3.67
N THR A 259 -3.25 -6.32 -2.63
CA THR A 259 -2.63 -5.95 -1.36
C THR A 259 -1.13 -5.72 -1.51
N VAL A 260 -0.44 -6.62 -2.21
CA VAL A 260 1.01 -6.51 -2.43
C VAL A 260 1.35 -5.30 -3.29
N GLY A 261 0.62 -5.06 -4.38
CA GLY A 261 0.86 -3.93 -5.29
C GLY A 261 0.52 -2.58 -4.67
N TRP A 262 -0.59 -2.49 -3.95
CA TRP A 262 -1.02 -1.24 -3.33
C TRP A 262 -0.27 -0.97 -2.02
N VAL A 263 -0.36 -1.89 -1.04
CA VAL A 263 0.19 -1.61 0.30
C VAL A 263 1.69 -1.89 0.35
N SER A 264 2.12 -3.08 -0.08
CA SER A 264 3.49 -3.52 0.13
C SER A 264 4.48 -2.86 -0.82
N LEU A 265 4.15 -2.79 -2.11
CA LEU A 265 5.02 -2.17 -3.10
C LEU A 265 5.12 -0.66 -2.88
N MET A 266 4.01 0.05 -2.71
CA MET A 266 4.07 1.49 -2.45
C MET A 266 4.73 1.79 -1.11
N GLY A 267 4.45 1.02 -0.05
CA GLY A 267 5.11 1.14 1.25
C GLY A 267 6.61 0.85 1.20
N SER A 268 7.08 -0.04 0.29
CA SER A 268 8.49 -0.36 0.13
C SER A 268 9.36 0.80 -0.36
N TYR A 269 8.74 1.84 -0.96
CA TYR A 269 9.44 3.07 -1.32
C TYR A 269 10.00 3.82 -0.11
N ALA A 270 9.44 3.64 1.09
CA ALA A 270 10.08 4.10 2.31
C ALA A 270 11.43 3.40 2.54
N GLY A 271 11.54 2.10 2.22
CA GLY A 271 12.80 1.36 2.23
C GLY A 271 13.80 1.90 1.21
N LEU A 272 13.34 2.25 -0.02
CA LEU A 272 14.18 2.89 -1.04
C LEU A 272 14.69 4.26 -0.58
N LEU A 273 13.83 5.08 0.03
CA LEU A 273 14.22 6.37 0.60
C LEU A 273 15.25 6.22 1.71
N LEU A 274 15.09 5.23 2.60
CA LEU A 274 16.02 4.98 3.70
C LEU A 274 17.33 4.32 3.27
N SER A 275 17.45 3.82 2.03
CA SER A 275 18.59 3.04 1.55
C SER A 275 19.89 3.87 1.49
N PRO A 276 20.93 3.51 2.26
CA PRO A 276 22.20 4.23 2.25
C PRO A 276 22.94 4.15 0.90
N SER A 277 22.66 3.11 0.10
CA SER A 277 23.24 2.96 -1.23
C SER A 277 22.61 3.91 -2.25
N THR A 278 21.40 4.40 -1.99
CA THR A 278 20.69 5.35 -2.85
C THR A 278 20.86 6.79 -2.36
N PHE A 279 20.79 6.98 -1.04
CA PHE A 279 20.88 8.28 -0.38
C PHE A 279 21.88 8.22 0.77
N PRO A 280 23.13 8.68 0.57
CA PRO A 280 24.17 8.70 1.60
C PRO A 280 23.83 9.68 2.74
N ASP A 281 24.67 9.73 3.76
CA ASP A 281 24.66 10.72 4.86
C ASP A 281 23.31 10.89 5.59
N ARG A 282 22.50 9.81 5.64
CA ARG A 282 21.15 9.82 6.25
C ARG A 282 20.14 10.75 5.56
N HIS A 283 20.41 11.26 4.36
CA HIS A 283 19.49 12.12 3.62
C HIS A 283 18.14 11.44 3.40
N GLY A 284 18.11 10.10 3.27
CA GLY A 284 16.88 9.33 3.16
C GLY A 284 15.89 9.52 4.32
N ILE A 285 16.40 9.73 5.55
CA ILE A 285 15.54 10.05 6.71
C ILE A 285 14.86 11.41 6.51
N ALA A 286 15.60 12.41 6.03
CA ALA A 286 15.07 13.74 5.76
C ALA A 286 14.00 13.70 4.66
N PHE A 287 14.18 12.85 3.63
CA PHE A 287 13.20 12.67 2.55
C PHE A 287 11.93 11.98 3.06
N LEU A 288 12.06 10.91 3.83
CA LEU A 288 10.93 10.23 4.45
C LEU A 288 10.17 11.15 5.43
N LEU A 289 10.91 11.89 6.26
CA LEU A 289 10.33 12.84 7.20
C LEU A 289 9.60 13.98 6.45
N GLY A 290 10.18 14.48 5.36
CA GLY A 290 9.55 15.47 4.49
C GLY A 290 8.23 14.96 3.90
N ALA A 291 8.19 13.72 3.42
CA ALA A 291 6.96 13.09 2.93
C ALA A 291 5.88 13.01 4.01
N ILE A 292 6.26 12.60 5.23
CA ILE A 292 5.33 12.50 6.37
C ILE A 292 4.81 13.89 6.76
N ILE A 293 5.68 14.87 6.93
CA ILE A 293 5.29 16.25 7.32
C ILE A 293 4.34 16.83 6.30
N ALA A 294 4.66 16.72 5.01
CA ALA A 294 3.83 17.25 3.93
C ALA A 294 2.44 16.57 3.89
N THR A 295 2.38 15.23 4.05
CA THR A 295 1.11 14.49 4.09
C THR A 295 0.27 14.92 5.28
N VAL A 296 0.84 14.98 6.48
CA VAL A 296 0.12 15.42 7.69
C VAL A 296 -0.37 16.86 7.54
N ALA A 297 0.46 17.75 6.97
CA ALA A 297 0.07 19.13 6.73
C ALA A 297 -1.11 19.25 5.76
N ASN A 298 -1.12 18.42 4.70
CA ASN A 298 -2.23 18.34 3.76
C ASN A 298 -3.52 17.90 4.43
N ASP A 299 -3.46 16.81 5.21
CA ASP A 299 -4.64 16.21 5.82
C ASP A 299 -5.23 17.09 6.93
N VAL A 300 -4.37 17.64 7.80
CA VAL A 300 -4.79 18.59 8.84
C VAL A 300 -5.33 19.87 8.21
N GLY A 301 -4.66 20.38 7.17
CA GLY A 301 -5.10 21.56 6.44
C GLY A 301 -6.47 21.36 5.79
N ALA A 302 -6.66 20.22 5.13
CA ALA A 302 -7.93 19.85 4.50
C ALA A 302 -9.05 19.71 5.52
N LEU A 303 -8.75 19.11 6.69
CA LEU A 303 -9.70 18.96 7.80
C LEU A 303 -10.12 20.33 8.36
N VAL A 304 -9.18 21.21 8.63
CA VAL A 304 -9.43 22.52 9.26
C VAL A 304 -10.21 23.42 8.27
N VAL A 305 -9.70 23.59 7.05
CA VAL A 305 -10.33 24.46 6.04
C VAL A 305 -11.68 23.90 5.60
N GLY A 306 -11.74 22.58 5.37
CA GLY A 306 -12.97 21.88 5.01
C GLY A 306 -14.04 21.96 6.10
N GLY A 307 -13.62 21.92 7.39
CA GLY A 307 -14.52 22.06 8.52
C GLY A 307 -15.08 23.49 8.70
N TRP A 308 -14.32 24.52 8.31
CA TRP A 308 -14.74 25.91 8.45
C TRP A 308 -15.44 26.49 7.21
N LEU A 309 -14.92 26.19 6.03
CA LEU A 309 -15.34 26.80 4.77
C LEU A 309 -16.04 25.82 3.83
N GLY A 310 -15.98 24.51 4.12
CA GLY A 310 -16.48 23.48 3.23
C GLY A 310 -17.99 23.58 2.99
N ARG A 311 -18.36 23.64 1.71
CA ARG A 311 -19.75 23.70 1.25
C ARG A 311 -20.01 22.72 0.13
N THR A 312 -19.01 22.47 -0.70
CA THR A 312 -19.14 21.71 -1.94
C THR A 312 -18.50 20.34 -1.75
N PRO A 313 -19.28 19.23 -1.68
CA PRO A 313 -18.71 17.89 -1.54
C PRO A 313 -17.80 17.53 -2.72
N LEU A 314 -16.62 16.95 -2.44
CA LEU A 314 -15.65 16.52 -3.45
C LEU A 314 -16.07 15.22 -4.13
N ALA A 315 -16.47 14.23 -3.36
CA ALA A 315 -16.83 12.90 -3.83
C ALA A 315 -18.02 12.35 -3.02
N PRO A 316 -19.28 12.77 -3.29
CA PRO A 316 -20.44 12.48 -2.44
C PRO A 316 -20.70 11.00 -2.20
N THR A 317 -20.42 10.15 -3.20
CA THR A 317 -20.67 8.70 -3.15
C THR A 317 -19.55 7.93 -2.44
N ILE A 318 -18.33 8.45 -2.44
CA ILE A 318 -17.14 7.78 -1.90
C ILE A 318 -16.82 8.31 -0.51
N SER A 319 -16.69 9.64 -0.38
CA SER A 319 -16.37 10.33 0.86
C SER A 319 -17.20 11.62 0.99
N PRO A 320 -18.38 11.56 1.62
CA PRO A 320 -19.31 12.70 1.67
C PRO A 320 -18.80 13.88 2.50
N ASN A 321 -17.84 13.66 3.38
CA ASN A 321 -17.28 14.69 4.27
C ASN A 321 -16.11 15.47 3.67
N LYS A 322 -15.57 15.04 2.51
CA LYS A 322 -14.52 15.77 1.82
C LYS A 322 -15.11 16.86 0.95
N THR A 323 -14.52 18.06 0.99
CA THR A 323 -14.99 19.23 0.27
C THR A 323 -13.90 19.79 -0.65
N TRP A 324 -14.30 20.45 -1.73
CA TRP A 324 -13.38 21.14 -2.64
C TRP A 324 -12.59 22.23 -1.91
N GLU A 325 -13.26 23.00 -1.05
CA GLU A 325 -12.63 24.04 -0.26
C GLU A 325 -11.56 23.47 0.68
N GLY A 326 -11.86 22.30 1.28
CA GLY A 326 -10.88 21.58 2.08
C GLY A 326 -9.69 21.10 1.26
N LEU A 327 -9.92 20.57 0.06
CA LEU A 327 -8.85 20.15 -0.86
C LEU A 327 -7.89 21.31 -1.19
N PHE A 328 -8.43 22.45 -1.63
CA PHE A 328 -7.60 23.61 -1.97
C PHE A 328 -6.92 24.23 -0.73
N GLY A 329 -7.63 24.32 0.39
CA GLY A 329 -7.05 24.81 1.64
C GLY A 329 -5.95 23.90 2.17
N GLY A 330 -6.15 22.58 2.11
CA GLY A 330 -5.13 21.58 2.43
C GLY A 330 -3.89 21.72 1.54
N ALA A 331 -4.10 21.90 0.23
CA ALA A 331 -3.01 22.10 -0.73
C ALA A 331 -2.17 23.34 -0.39
N VAL A 332 -2.80 24.48 -0.11
CA VAL A 332 -2.09 25.71 0.27
C VAL A 332 -1.29 25.52 1.55
N ILE A 333 -1.90 24.94 2.59
CA ILE A 333 -1.23 24.67 3.87
C ILE A 333 -0.09 23.67 3.68
N CYS A 334 -0.28 22.62 2.89
CA CYS A 334 0.76 21.66 2.56
C CYS A 334 1.98 22.32 1.92
N ILE A 335 1.77 23.17 0.90
CA ILE A 335 2.85 23.87 0.20
C ILE A 335 3.59 24.81 1.16
N VAL A 336 2.87 25.61 1.96
CA VAL A 336 3.48 26.55 2.92
C VAL A 336 4.28 25.80 3.98
N VAL A 337 3.68 24.79 4.62
CA VAL A 337 4.36 24.00 5.67
C VAL A 337 5.55 23.24 5.10
N SER A 338 5.42 22.64 3.92
CA SER A 338 6.54 21.97 3.26
C SER A 338 7.67 22.96 2.98
N THR A 339 7.37 24.13 2.41
CA THR A 339 8.38 25.16 2.10
C THR A 339 9.16 25.60 3.34
N VAL A 340 8.45 25.84 4.46
CA VAL A 340 9.05 26.37 5.69
C VAL A 340 9.66 25.26 6.53
N ALA A 341 8.89 24.24 6.88
CA ALA A 341 9.33 23.22 7.83
C ALA A 341 10.24 22.17 7.18
N VAL A 342 9.88 21.65 5.98
CA VAL A 342 10.73 20.69 5.28
C VAL A 342 11.93 21.37 4.66
N GLY A 343 11.77 22.58 4.11
CA GLY A 343 12.87 23.39 3.55
C GLY A 343 13.95 23.78 4.56
N ALA A 344 13.65 23.70 5.87
CA ALA A 344 14.64 23.89 6.94
C ALA A 344 15.45 22.61 7.28
N ILE A 345 15.07 21.45 6.71
CA ILE A 345 15.72 20.16 6.98
C ILE A 345 16.70 19.86 5.84
N HIS A 346 17.99 19.84 6.12
CA HIS A 346 18.98 19.43 5.10
C HIS A 346 18.74 17.96 4.65
N PRO A 347 18.78 17.64 3.34
CA PRO A 347 19.27 18.42 2.19
C PRO A 347 18.19 19.21 1.41
N TRP A 348 16.97 19.35 1.93
CA TRP A 348 15.93 20.12 1.27
C TRP A 348 16.32 21.61 1.17
N SER A 349 16.04 22.20 0.03
CA SER A 349 15.95 23.66 -0.12
C SER A 349 14.47 24.08 -0.07
N ALA A 350 14.20 25.35 0.20
CA ALA A 350 12.83 25.87 0.22
C ALA A 350 12.08 25.61 -1.10
N SER A 351 12.77 25.76 -2.25
CA SER A 351 12.17 25.51 -3.58
C SER A 351 11.87 24.02 -3.81
N HIS A 352 12.77 23.10 -3.45
CA HIS A 352 12.54 21.68 -3.57
C HIS A 352 11.44 21.19 -2.62
N ALA A 353 11.39 21.74 -1.40
CA ALA A 353 10.34 21.45 -0.44
C ALA A 353 8.98 22.01 -0.88
N ALA A 354 8.94 23.17 -1.55
CA ALA A 354 7.72 23.68 -2.17
C ALA A 354 7.20 22.73 -3.26
N LEU A 355 8.08 22.21 -4.13
CA LEU A 355 7.71 21.22 -5.14
C LEU A 355 7.19 19.92 -4.50
N LEU A 356 7.80 19.46 -3.40
CA LEU A 356 7.26 18.33 -2.64
C LEU A 356 5.84 18.64 -2.17
N GLY A 357 5.60 19.85 -1.61
CA GLY A 357 4.28 20.28 -1.18
C GLY A 357 3.25 20.25 -2.31
N VAL A 358 3.62 20.68 -3.52
CA VAL A 358 2.74 20.62 -4.71
C VAL A 358 2.42 19.18 -5.08
N VAL A 359 3.43 18.31 -5.14
CA VAL A 359 3.24 16.90 -5.48
C VAL A 359 2.34 16.22 -4.44
N VAL A 360 2.60 16.43 -3.15
CA VAL A 360 1.81 15.83 -2.06
C VAL A 360 0.38 16.36 -2.06
N ALA A 361 0.17 17.65 -2.33
CA ALA A 361 -1.17 18.24 -2.41
C ALA A 361 -2.09 17.58 -3.46
N VAL A 362 -1.50 16.98 -4.50
CA VAL A 362 -2.23 16.25 -5.53
C VAL A 362 -2.33 14.76 -5.17
N VAL A 363 -1.23 14.16 -4.75
CA VAL A 363 -1.11 12.70 -4.61
C VAL A 363 -1.75 12.18 -3.32
N ALA A 364 -1.63 12.91 -2.20
CA ALA A 364 -2.18 12.46 -0.92
C ALA A 364 -3.72 12.35 -0.92
N PRO A 365 -4.48 13.34 -1.44
CA PRO A 365 -5.94 13.19 -1.55
C PRO A 365 -6.38 12.04 -2.46
N LEU A 366 -5.61 11.71 -3.50
CA LEU A 366 -5.89 10.58 -4.38
C LEU A 366 -5.75 9.24 -3.63
N GLY A 367 -4.70 9.11 -2.81
CA GLY A 367 -4.48 7.91 -2.00
C GLY A 367 -5.64 7.65 -1.05
N ASP A 368 -6.04 8.65 -0.27
CA ASP A 368 -7.18 8.57 0.66
C ASP A 368 -8.52 8.32 -0.08
N LEU A 369 -8.72 8.89 -1.27
CA LEU A 369 -9.92 8.58 -2.07
C LEU A 369 -9.91 7.14 -2.60
N CYS A 370 -8.76 6.61 -3.02
CA CYS A 370 -8.63 5.21 -3.45
C CYS A 370 -8.97 4.25 -2.31
N GLU A 371 -8.44 4.50 -1.11
CA GLU A 371 -8.80 3.69 0.06
C GLU A 371 -10.29 3.81 0.40
N SER A 372 -10.83 5.03 0.36
CA SER A 372 -12.25 5.28 0.59
C SER A 372 -13.13 4.54 -0.42
N LEU A 373 -12.72 4.46 -1.69
CA LEU A 373 -13.40 3.69 -2.73
C LEU A 373 -13.46 2.20 -2.37
N LEU A 374 -12.32 1.60 -2.00
CA LEU A 374 -12.25 0.20 -1.58
C LEU A 374 -13.10 -0.07 -0.34
N LYS A 375 -13.11 0.84 0.64
CA LYS A 375 -13.99 0.72 1.83
C LYS A 375 -15.47 0.68 1.43
N ARG A 376 -15.89 1.50 0.46
CA ARG A 376 -17.30 1.49 -0.03
C ARG A 376 -17.64 0.21 -0.77
N ASP A 377 -16.77 -0.27 -1.64
CA ASP A 377 -16.96 -1.53 -2.36
C ASP A 377 -17.09 -2.71 -1.39
N LEU A 378 -16.25 -2.76 -0.37
CA LEU A 378 -16.28 -3.78 0.68
C LEU A 378 -17.34 -3.54 1.77
N ARG A 379 -18.15 -2.48 1.65
CA ARG A 379 -19.20 -2.05 2.61
C ARG A 379 -18.66 -1.84 4.03
N LEU A 380 -17.46 -1.30 4.15
CA LEU A 380 -16.78 -1.03 5.40
C LEU A 380 -16.68 0.48 5.66
N LYS A 381 -16.47 0.81 6.94
CA LYS A 381 -16.14 2.17 7.37
C LYS A 381 -14.64 2.34 7.57
N ASP A 382 -14.00 1.39 8.25
CA ASP A 382 -12.58 1.39 8.59
C ASP A 382 -11.96 0.06 8.13
N MET A 383 -10.71 0.08 7.69
CA MET A 383 -9.99 -1.12 7.23
C MET A 383 -9.54 -2.02 8.39
N GLY A 384 -9.36 -1.48 9.58
CA GLY A 384 -8.91 -2.22 10.74
C GLY A 384 -9.35 -1.62 12.07
N THR A 385 -9.02 -2.31 13.15
CA THR A 385 -9.28 -1.88 14.54
C THR A 385 -8.05 -2.04 15.42
N LEU A 386 -6.86 -2.14 14.81
CA LEU A 386 -5.64 -2.46 15.54
C LEU A 386 -5.21 -1.33 16.48
N LEU A 387 -5.44 -0.08 16.09
CA LEU A 387 -5.11 1.08 16.93
C LEU A 387 -6.29 1.50 17.78
N PRO A 388 -6.23 1.32 19.12
CA PRO A 388 -7.32 1.69 20.02
C PRO A 388 -7.73 3.15 19.85
N GLY A 389 -8.98 3.39 19.44
CA GLY A 389 -9.53 4.73 19.24
C GLY A 389 -9.14 5.42 17.91
N HIS A 390 -8.26 4.82 17.09
CA HIS A 390 -7.78 5.40 15.81
C HIS A 390 -8.17 4.61 14.56
N GLY A 391 -8.79 3.43 14.67
CA GLY A 391 -9.08 2.58 13.52
C GLY A 391 -7.90 1.69 13.13
N GLY A 392 -7.73 1.43 11.84
CA GLY A 392 -6.63 0.62 11.33
C GLY A 392 -5.31 1.38 11.16
N VAL A 393 -4.23 0.62 11.05
CA VAL A 393 -2.91 1.14 10.63
C VAL A 393 -2.99 1.59 9.18
N LEU A 394 -3.66 0.81 8.32
CA LEU A 394 -3.85 1.15 6.91
C LEU A 394 -4.57 2.48 6.74
N ASP A 395 -5.65 2.72 7.53
CA ASP A 395 -6.41 3.99 7.56
C ASP A 395 -5.55 5.22 7.95
N ARG A 396 -4.30 5.03 8.40
CA ARG A 396 -3.37 6.11 8.80
C ARG A 396 -2.23 6.33 7.82
N VAL A 397 -1.98 5.37 6.96
CA VAL A 397 -0.88 5.44 5.98
C VAL A 397 -1.38 5.44 4.54
N ASP A 398 -2.68 5.37 4.30
CA ASP A 398 -3.32 5.32 2.98
C ASP A 398 -2.84 6.42 2.02
N ALA A 399 -2.89 7.67 2.44
CA ALA A 399 -2.36 8.80 1.69
C ALA A 399 -0.83 8.71 1.52
N LEU A 400 -0.13 8.32 2.61
CA LEU A 400 1.32 8.20 2.60
C LEU A 400 1.82 7.13 1.63
N LEU A 401 1.09 6.01 1.45
CA LEU A 401 1.44 4.98 0.48
C LEU A 401 1.62 5.56 -0.93
N PHE A 402 0.76 6.48 -1.36
CA PHE A 402 0.88 7.15 -2.65
C PHE A 402 2.00 8.21 -2.68
N VAL A 403 2.19 8.90 -1.56
CA VAL A 403 3.20 9.95 -1.42
C VAL A 403 4.63 9.40 -1.46
N LEU A 404 4.88 8.21 -0.90
CA LEU A 404 6.20 7.61 -0.83
C LEU A 404 6.85 7.42 -2.21
N PRO A 405 6.22 6.74 -3.19
CA PRO A 405 6.78 6.62 -4.54
C PRO A 405 6.91 7.99 -5.22
N ALA A 406 5.94 8.88 -5.05
CA ALA A 406 6.00 10.22 -5.64
C ALA A 406 7.20 11.03 -5.08
N THR A 407 7.44 10.96 -3.77
CA THR A 407 8.60 11.58 -3.13
C THR A 407 9.92 10.98 -3.64
N TYR A 408 10.01 9.65 -3.74
CA TYR A 408 11.20 8.99 -4.25
C TYR A 408 11.56 9.47 -5.66
N TYR A 409 10.60 9.46 -6.58
CA TYR A 409 10.84 9.91 -7.95
C TYR A 409 11.10 11.41 -8.05
N LEU A 410 10.44 12.22 -7.22
CA LEU A 410 10.71 13.66 -7.15
C LEU A 410 12.16 13.94 -6.74
N VAL A 411 12.63 13.31 -5.65
CA VAL A 411 14.01 13.50 -5.15
C VAL A 411 15.03 13.02 -6.17
N ARG A 412 14.76 11.91 -6.86
CA ARG A 412 15.61 11.41 -7.95
C ARG A 412 15.63 12.36 -9.16
N ALA A 413 14.49 12.93 -9.53
CA ALA A 413 14.40 13.89 -10.65
C ALA A 413 15.10 15.21 -10.34
N LEU A 414 15.08 15.64 -9.08
CA LEU A 414 15.73 16.86 -8.63
C LEU A 414 17.23 16.70 -8.33
N ASN A 415 17.75 15.46 -8.37
CA ASN A 415 19.14 15.12 -8.03
C ASN A 415 19.61 15.71 -6.68
N ILE A 416 18.74 15.60 -5.65
CA ILE A 416 19.03 16.09 -4.28
C ILE A 416 19.75 14.97 -3.47
N ALA A 417 20.62 14.22 -4.04
CA ALA A 417 21.27 13.11 -3.33
C ALA A 417 22.72 13.44 -3.01
#